data_90bad91f7cf1203c0f12ffe8b6cdece6
#
_entry.id   90bad91f7cf1203c0f12ffe8b6cdece6
#
_cell.length_a   1.000
_cell.length_b   1.000
_cell.length_c   1.000
_cell.angle_alpha   90.00
_cell.angle_beta   90.00
_cell.angle_gamma   90.00
#
_symmetry.space_group_name_H-M   'P 1'
#
loop_
_entity.id
_entity.type
_entity.pdbx_description
1 polymer ?
#
loop_
_entity_poly.entity_id
_entity_poly.type
_entity_poly.pdbx_seq_one_letter_code
_entity_poly.pdbx_strand_id
1 'polypeptide(L)' 'ILKATMVDGVYDSDPKKNPNAKKYDTLSYMDVLNQNLGVMDMTAASFCKDRNIPFLVFSIEDPENIVRAVSGEKVGTLVQ' A
#
# COMPACT_ATOMS: atom_id res chain seq x y z
N ILE A 1 -5.98 5.53 -6.74
CA ILE A 1 -4.86 4.88 -7.46
C ILE A 1 -4.69 3.46 -6.94
N LEU A 2 -4.53 2.53 -7.85
CA LEU A 2 -4.32 1.12 -7.54
C LEU A 2 -2.89 0.74 -7.93
N LYS A 3 -2.13 0.19 -6.98
CA LYS A 3 -0.80 -0.35 -7.25
C LYS A 3 -0.81 -1.86 -7.05
N ALA A 4 -0.75 -2.60 -8.15
CA ALA A 4 -0.63 -4.05 -8.13
C ALA A 4 0.84 -4.43 -7.98
N THR A 5 1.14 -5.33 -7.05
CA THR A 5 2.51 -5.73 -6.73
C THR A 5 2.56 -7.21 -6.40
N MET A 6 3.77 -7.77 -6.28
CA MET A 6 3.97 -9.16 -5.88
C MET A 6 3.81 -9.36 -4.36
N VAL A 7 3.65 -8.27 -3.61
CA VAL A 7 3.47 -8.30 -2.15
C VAL A 7 2.02 -7.92 -1.85
N ASP A 8 1.43 -8.53 -0.83
CA ASP A 8 0.01 -8.36 -0.51
C ASP A 8 -0.34 -7.06 0.21
N GLY A 9 0.62 -6.18 0.41
CA GLY A 9 0.40 -4.88 1.04
C GLY A 9 1.71 -4.26 1.50
N VAL A 10 1.60 -3.27 2.39
CA VAL A 10 2.74 -2.58 2.98
C VAL A 10 3.00 -3.14 4.38
N TYR A 11 4.25 -3.49 4.65
CA TYR A 11 4.69 -4.05 5.93
C TYR A 11 5.58 -3.06 6.68
N ASP A 12 5.67 -3.22 8.00
CA ASP A 12 6.53 -2.41 8.85
C ASP A 12 8.03 -2.71 8.64
N SER A 13 8.33 -3.87 8.04
CA SER A 13 9.68 -4.26 7.63
C SER A 13 9.55 -5.26 6.48
N ASP A 14 10.68 -5.63 5.85
CA ASP A 14 10.65 -6.58 4.72
C ASP A 14 10.22 -7.97 5.21
N PRO A 15 9.03 -8.47 4.79
CA PRO A 15 8.55 -9.77 5.25
C PRO A 15 9.43 -10.94 4.79
N LYS A 16 10.22 -10.77 3.74
CA LYS A 16 11.16 -11.79 3.26
C LYS A 16 12.36 -11.94 4.18
N LYS A 17 12.74 -10.85 4.85
CA LYS A 17 13.89 -10.82 5.77
C LYS A 17 13.49 -10.95 7.23
N ASN A 18 12.29 -10.53 7.55
CA ASN A 18 11.77 -10.53 8.92
C ASN A 18 10.43 -11.27 8.97
N PRO A 19 10.39 -12.50 9.50
CA PRO A 19 9.14 -13.26 9.57
C PRO A 19 8.11 -12.67 10.53
N ASN A 20 8.52 -11.72 11.38
CA ASN A 20 7.63 -11.03 12.30
C ASN A 20 7.11 -9.70 11.73
N ALA A 21 7.41 -9.40 10.47
CA ALA A 21 6.89 -8.19 9.81
C ALA A 21 5.36 -8.21 9.80
N LYS A 22 4.76 -7.07 10.11
CA LYS A 22 3.31 -6.93 10.18
C LYS A 22 2.80 -6.06 9.03
N LYS A 23 1.73 -6.52 8.39
CA LYS A 23 1.09 -5.79 7.31
C LYS A 23 0.17 -4.70 7.88
N TYR A 24 0.23 -3.52 7.30
CA TYR A 24 -0.72 -2.45 7.62
C TYR A 24 -2.01 -2.64 6.82
N ASP A 25 -3.15 -2.45 7.46
CA ASP A 25 -4.44 -2.37 6.77
C ASP A 25 -4.63 -0.98 6.16
N THR A 26 -4.28 0.05 6.92
CA THR A 26 -4.34 1.44 6.49
C THR A 26 -3.07 2.17 6.94
N LEU A 27 -2.67 3.17 6.14
CA LEU A 27 -1.55 4.06 6.46
C LEU A 27 -1.90 5.48 6.04
N SER A 28 -1.40 6.46 6.78
CA SER A 28 -1.44 7.85 6.32
C SER A 28 -0.27 8.11 5.37
N TYR A 29 -0.41 9.10 4.49
CA TYR A 29 0.72 9.54 3.65
C TYR A 29 1.88 10.05 4.49
N MET A 30 1.59 10.67 5.65
CA MET A 30 2.64 11.10 6.57
C MET A 30 3.44 9.92 7.11
N ASP A 31 2.78 8.81 7.41
CA ASP A 31 3.47 7.60 7.86
C ASP A 31 4.38 7.04 6.76
N VAL A 32 3.91 7.03 5.52
CA VAL A 32 4.70 6.58 4.38
C VAL A 32 5.96 7.44 4.22
N LEU A 33 5.82 8.77 4.31
CA LEU A 33 6.93 9.71 4.18
C LEU A 33 7.89 9.61 5.36
N ASN A 34 7.37 9.56 6.60
CA ASN A 34 8.20 9.57 7.81
C ASN A 34 8.95 8.26 8.02
N GLN A 35 8.36 7.14 7.67
CA GLN A 35 8.96 5.82 7.86
C GLN A 35 9.76 5.34 6.66
N ASN A 36 9.71 6.08 5.55
CA ASN A 36 10.42 5.73 4.31
C ASN A 36 10.13 4.29 3.88
N LEU A 37 8.87 3.94 3.79
CA LEU A 37 8.44 2.56 3.57
C LEU A 37 8.64 2.05 2.14
N GLY A 38 9.07 2.90 1.21
CA GLY A 38 9.37 2.49 -0.15
C GLY A 38 8.14 2.13 -0.99
N VAL A 39 6.96 2.54 -0.59
CA VAL A 39 5.71 2.24 -1.29
C VAL A 39 5.63 2.99 -2.61
N MET A 40 6.07 4.25 -2.59
CA MET A 40 6.13 5.13 -3.75
C MET A 40 7.22 6.17 -3.51
N ASP A 41 7.65 6.89 -4.55
CA ASP A 41 8.62 7.95 -4.33
C ASP A 41 7.98 9.13 -3.58
N MET A 42 8.85 9.97 -2.99
CA MET A 42 8.39 11.06 -2.13
C MET A 42 7.58 12.11 -2.90
N THR A 43 7.90 12.34 -4.17
CA THR A 43 7.18 13.29 -5.00
C THR A 43 5.75 12.81 -5.26
N ALA A 44 5.59 11.54 -5.61
CA ALA A 44 4.27 10.93 -5.83
C ALA A 44 3.45 10.92 -4.54
N ALA A 45 4.07 10.60 -3.40
CA ALA A 45 3.40 10.59 -2.11
C ALA A 45 2.89 11.99 -1.74
N SER A 46 3.72 13.01 -1.91
CA SER A 46 3.33 14.39 -1.65
C SER A 46 2.19 14.85 -2.57
N PHE A 47 2.27 14.50 -3.84
CA PHE A 47 1.23 14.82 -4.82
C PHE A 47 -0.12 14.23 -4.39
N CYS A 48 -0.15 12.94 -4.06
CA CYS A 48 -1.39 12.26 -3.66
C CYS A 48 -1.93 12.80 -2.34
N LYS A 49 -1.03 13.10 -1.39
CA LYS A 49 -1.40 13.69 -0.10
C LYS A 49 -2.07 15.05 -0.28
N ASP A 50 -1.47 15.92 -1.08
CA ASP A 50 -1.97 17.29 -1.27
C ASP A 50 -3.32 17.31 -1.98
N ARG A 51 -3.62 16.31 -2.79
CA ARG A 51 -4.87 16.19 -3.54
C ARG A 51 -5.88 15.22 -2.92
N ASN A 52 -5.57 14.67 -1.76
CA ASN A 52 -6.44 13.69 -1.08
C ASN A 52 -6.80 12.51 -1.97
N ILE A 53 -5.84 12.00 -2.73
CA ILE A 53 -6.03 10.84 -3.60
C ILE A 53 -5.71 9.57 -2.80
N PRO A 54 -6.65 8.64 -2.63
CA PRO A 54 -6.36 7.38 -1.95
C PRO A 54 -5.51 6.48 -2.84
N PHE A 55 -4.66 5.66 -2.21
CA PHE A 55 -3.71 4.78 -2.90
C PHE A 55 -3.80 3.39 -2.28
N LEU A 56 -4.14 2.38 -3.10
CA LEU A 56 -4.29 1.00 -2.63
C LEU A 56 -3.17 0.13 -3.18
N VAL A 57 -2.45 -0.55 -2.29
CA VAL A 57 -1.40 -1.51 -2.61
C VAL A 57 -1.93 -2.92 -2.36
N PHE A 58 -1.91 -3.79 -3.37
CA PHE A 58 -2.43 -5.16 -3.25
C PHE A 58 -1.63 -6.14 -4.11
N SER A 59 -1.81 -7.45 -3.84
CA SER A 59 -1.11 -8.50 -4.58
C SER A 59 -1.78 -8.83 -5.90
N ILE A 60 -0.98 -9.00 -6.97
CA ILE A 60 -1.45 -9.47 -8.27
C ILE A 60 -1.41 -10.99 -8.41
N GLU A 61 -0.91 -11.70 -7.38
CA GLU A 61 -0.82 -13.17 -7.45
C GLU A 61 -2.19 -13.83 -7.54
N ASP A 62 -3.21 -13.23 -6.90
CA ASP A 62 -4.59 -13.67 -7.03
C ASP A 62 -5.34 -12.69 -7.95
N PRO A 63 -5.74 -13.12 -9.16
CA PRO A 63 -6.45 -12.25 -10.10
C PRO A 63 -7.75 -11.66 -9.54
N GLU A 64 -8.39 -12.34 -8.59
CA GLU A 64 -9.61 -11.84 -7.97
C GLU A 64 -9.38 -10.60 -7.11
N ASN A 65 -8.14 -10.34 -6.69
CA ASN A 65 -7.81 -9.14 -5.93
C ASN A 65 -8.08 -7.86 -6.72
N ILE A 66 -7.93 -7.89 -8.05
CA ILE A 66 -8.25 -6.74 -8.90
C ILE A 66 -9.75 -6.45 -8.80
N VAL A 67 -10.58 -7.49 -8.88
CA VAL A 67 -12.04 -7.36 -8.75
C VAL A 67 -12.41 -6.83 -7.37
N ARG A 68 -11.80 -7.37 -6.31
CA ARG A 68 -12.04 -6.95 -4.94
C ARG A 68 -11.66 -5.49 -4.73
N ALA A 69 -10.50 -5.06 -5.26
CA ALA A 69 -10.02 -3.69 -5.13
C ALA A 69 -10.98 -2.71 -5.82
N VAL A 70 -11.43 -3.05 -7.03
CA VAL A 70 -12.38 -2.21 -7.78
C VAL A 70 -13.74 -2.16 -7.08
N SER A 71 -14.15 -3.26 -6.43
CA SER A 71 -15.41 -3.36 -5.69
C SER A 71 -15.37 -2.68 -4.32
N GLY A 72 -14.23 -2.17 -3.89
CA GLY A 72 -14.10 -1.49 -2.61
C GLY A 72 -13.90 -2.41 -1.42
N GLU A 73 -13.60 -3.70 -1.65
CA GLU A 73 -13.31 -4.64 -0.57
C GLU A 73 -11.94 -4.36 0.03
N LYS A 74 -11.76 -4.77 1.29
CA LYS A 74 -10.48 -4.62 2.00
C LYS A 74 -9.48 -5.64 1.48
N VAL A 75 -8.61 -5.23 0.57
CA VAL A 75 -7.46 -6.01 0.12
C VAL A 75 -6.21 -5.14 0.23
N GLY A 76 -5.11 -5.73 0.69
CA GLY A 76 -3.84 -5.01 0.78
C GLY A 76 -3.81 -3.90 1.82
N THR A 77 -3.14 -2.81 1.49
CA THR A 77 -2.97 -1.65 2.37
C THR A 77 -3.50 -0.40 1.68
N LEU A 78 -4.38 0.32 2.36
CA LEU A 78 -4.92 1.59 1.88
C LEU A 78 -4.12 2.76 2.47
N VAL A 79 -3.60 3.62 1.61
CA VAL A 79 -2.88 4.85 2.00
C VAL A 79 -3.77 6.04 1.69
N GLN A 80 -4.02 6.86 2.69
CA GLN A 80 -4.86 8.05 2.51
C GLN A 80 -4.57 9.15 3.53
#